data_4d01cfd9c9474e17e70ed11fc3f03ddf
#
_entry.id   4d01cfd9c9474e17e70ed11fc3f03ddf
#
_cell.length_a   1.000
_cell.length_b   1.000
_cell.length_c   1.000
_cell.angle_alpha   90.00
_cell.angle_beta   90.00
_cell.angle_gamma   90.00
#
_symmetry.space_group_name_H-M   'P 1'
#
loop_
_entity.id
_entity.type
_entity.pdbx_description
1 polymer ?
#
loop_
_entity_poly.entity_id
_entity_poly.type
_entity_poly.pdbx_seq_one_letter_code
_entity_poly.pdbx_strand_id
1 'polypeptide(L)'
;MVIAIDAGHGGTNSGADGIRTKVKEKNATLLFAKELEKHLRDAGIENVIMTRQNDTSFDNKDRILWLQSQLPHVLISLHLNSSGNTQVKGTSTYYKHVGFRPLTQTILARMLELGLNEFGNIGSFNFALSQPTEFPNCLVEIAFLSNLDDEQKIISPEFHKDVAKKIHAGMQDWIRRMDR
;
A
#
# COMPACT_ATOMS: atom_id res chain seq x y z
N MET A 1 12.18 -15.16 -2.06
CA MET A 1 11.68 -14.06 -1.20
C MET A 1 10.16 -14.17 -1.14
N VAL A 2 9.55 -14.08 0.04
CA VAL A 2 8.08 -14.05 0.22
C VAL A 2 7.66 -12.58 0.35
N ILE A 3 6.75 -12.11 -0.49
CA ILE A 3 6.19 -10.77 -0.44
C ILE A 3 4.76 -10.87 0.07
N ALA A 4 4.44 -10.17 1.16
CA ALA A 4 3.08 -10.02 1.64
C ALA A 4 2.47 -8.71 1.13
N ILE A 5 1.25 -8.79 0.62
CA ILE A 5 0.44 -7.65 0.22
C ILE A 5 -0.76 -7.59 1.14
N ASP A 6 -0.95 -6.46 1.77
CA ASP A 6 -2.14 -6.18 2.55
C ASP A 6 -3.07 -5.23 1.80
N ALA A 7 -4.29 -5.68 1.54
CA ALA A 7 -5.35 -4.83 1.04
C ALA A 7 -6.10 -4.25 2.24
N GLY A 8 -5.89 -2.98 2.53
CA GLY A 8 -6.47 -2.30 3.68
C GLY A 8 -8.00 -2.43 3.75
N HIS A 9 -8.54 -2.44 4.96
CA HIS A 9 -9.98 -2.59 5.22
C HIS A 9 -10.56 -3.95 4.78
N GLY A 10 -11.89 -4.03 4.59
CA GLY A 10 -12.58 -5.23 4.13
C GLY A 10 -13.81 -5.57 4.97
N GLY A 11 -14.78 -6.25 4.38
CA GLY A 11 -16.02 -6.66 5.02
C GLY A 11 -16.80 -5.47 5.61
N THR A 12 -17.02 -5.47 6.92
CA THR A 12 -17.72 -4.40 7.63
C THR A 12 -16.93 -3.10 7.76
N ASN A 13 -15.60 -3.14 7.62
CA ASN A 13 -14.76 -1.96 7.63
C ASN A 13 -14.59 -1.44 6.19
N SER A 14 -15.33 -0.40 5.83
CA SER A 14 -15.32 0.15 4.47
C SER A 14 -14.10 1.03 4.15
N GLY A 15 -13.41 1.55 5.19
CA GLY A 15 -12.46 2.65 5.01
C GLY A 15 -13.17 3.95 4.61
N ALA A 16 -12.46 4.84 3.96
CA ALA A 16 -12.97 6.10 3.45
C ALA A 16 -13.87 5.90 2.21
N ASP A 17 -14.65 6.95 1.89
CA ASP A 17 -15.50 7.01 0.71
C ASP A 17 -14.96 8.02 -0.29
N GLY A 18 -15.02 7.66 -1.57
CA GLY A 18 -14.75 8.59 -2.66
C GLY A 18 -15.69 9.79 -2.63
N ILE A 19 -15.13 10.97 -2.84
CA ILE A 19 -15.89 12.22 -2.71
C ILE A 19 -17.02 12.32 -3.74
N ARG A 20 -16.80 11.86 -4.96
CA ARG A 20 -17.73 11.92 -6.09
C ARG A 20 -18.37 10.58 -6.39
N THR A 21 -17.56 9.54 -6.59
CA THR A 21 -18.02 8.22 -7.05
C THR A 21 -18.57 7.36 -5.93
N LYS A 22 -18.30 7.73 -4.67
CA LYS A 22 -18.65 6.92 -3.49
C LYS A 22 -18.00 5.54 -3.48
N VAL A 23 -16.91 5.36 -4.24
CA VAL A 23 -16.12 4.15 -4.18
C VAL A 23 -15.61 3.96 -2.75
N LYS A 24 -15.75 2.74 -2.22
CA LYS A 24 -15.27 2.40 -0.88
C LYS A 24 -13.77 2.10 -0.93
N GLU A 25 -13.00 2.60 0.02
CA GLU A 25 -11.57 2.33 0.13
C GLU A 25 -11.27 0.83 0.07
N LYS A 26 -12.01 0.01 0.83
CA LYS A 26 -11.85 -1.45 0.82
C LYS A 26 -11.90 -2.09 -0.56
N ASN A 27 -12.74 -1.56 -1.46
CA ASN A 27 -12.88 -2.09 -2.81
C ASN A 27 -11.69 -1.66 -3.68
N ALA A 28 -11.30 -0.41 -3.60
CA ALA A 28 -10.17 0.11 -4.36
C ALA A 28 -8.84 -0.52 -3.91
N THR A 29 -8.59 -0.63 -2.60
CA THR A 29 -7.36 -1.27 -2.09
C THR A 29 -7.24 -2.73 -2.51
N LEU A 30 -8.37 -3.45 -2.62
CA LEU A 30 -8.37 -4.83 -3.14
C LEU A 30 -7.99 -4.89 -4.62
N LEU A 31 -8.46 -3.93 -5.43
CA LEU A 31 -8.08 -3.84 -6.85
C LEU A 31 -6.59 -3.55 -7.01
N PHE A 32 -6.05 -2.57 -6.29
CA PHE A 32 -4.61 -2.29 -6.26
C PHE A 32 -3.79 -3.49 -5.81
N ALA A 33 -4.22 -4.18 -4.76
CA ALA A 33 -3.52 -5.34 -4.23
C ALA A 33 -3.48 -6.50 -5.23
N LYS A 34 -4.60 -6.78 -5.90
CA LYS A 34 -4.65 -7.82 -6.94
C LYS A 34 -3.80 -7.46 -8.16
N GLU A 35 -3.76 -6.19 -8.55
CA GLU A 35 -2.91 -5.77 -9.66
C GLU A 35 -1.43 -5.85 -9.29
N LEU A 36 -1.07 -5.51 -8.04
CA LEU A 36 0.28 -5.69 -7.55
C LEU A 36 0.68 -7.18 -7.48
N GLU A 37 -0.19 -8.05 -6.96
CA GLU A 37 0.05 -9.50 -6.97
C GLU A 37 0.29 -10.01 -8.38
N LYS A 38 -0.62 -9.67 -9.31
CA LYS A 38 -0.50 -10.07 -10.72
C LYS A 38 0.83 -9.60 -11.32
N HIS A 39 1.17 -8.31 -11.15
CA HIS A 39 2.40 -7.74 -11.68
C HIS A 39 3.66 -8.44 -11.12
N LEU A 40 3.68 -8.74 -9.82
CA LEU A 40 4.81 -9.45 -9.20
C LEU A 40 4.96 -10.87 -9.74
N ARG A 41 3.85 -11.60 -9.90
CA ARG A 41 3.85 -12.95 -10.48
C ARG A 41 4.28 -12.95 -11.95
N ASP A 42 3.80 -12.00 -12.74
CA ASP A 42 4.21 -11.82 -14.14
C ASP A 42 5.71 -11.48 -14.24
N ALA A 43 6.29 -10.85 -13.21
CA ALA A 43 7.73 -10.57 -13.09
C ALA A 43 8.55 -11.77 -12.54
N GLY A 44 7.95 -12.95 -12.38
CA GLY A 44 8.62 -14.18 -11.92
C GLY A 44 8.74 -14.32 -10.40
N ILE A 45 8.05 -13.51 -9.62
CA ILE A 45 8.02 -13.63 -8.16
C ILE A 45 6.85 -14.54 -7.76
N GLU A 46 7.12 -15.82 -7.53
CA GLU A 46 6.08 -16.81 -7.27
C GLU A 46 5.48 -16.71 -5.86
N ASN A 47 6.31 -16.39 -4.86
CA ASN A 47 5.92 -16.39 -3.45
C ASN A 47 5.30 -15.06 -3.03
N VAL A 48 4.10 -14.78 -3.54
CA VAL A 48 3.29 -13.61 -3.16
C VAL A 48 2.08 -14.10 -2.37
N ILE A 49 1.86 -13.52 -1.20
CA ILE A 49 0.71 -13.81 -0.33
C ILE A 49 -0.09 -12.53 -0.09
N MET A 50 -1.40 -12.66 0.07
CA MET A 50 -2.30 -11.54 0.33
C MET A 50 -3.07 -11.75 1.63
N THR A 51 -3.28 -10.70 2.41
CA THR A 51 -4.10 -10.76 3.64
C THR A 51 -5.57 -11.07 3.33
N ARG A 52 -6.08 -10.65 2.19
CA ARG A 52 -7.40 -11.01 1.68
C ARG A 52 -7.44 -10.97 0.16
N GLN A 53 -8.25 -11.82 -0.42
CA GLN A 53 -8.49 -11.87 -1.87
C GLN A 53 -9.95 -11.51 -2.25
N ASN A 54 -10.79 -11.32 -1.24
CA ASN A 54 -12.20 -10.99 -1.38
C ASN A 54 -12.60 -9.87 -0.40
N ASP A 55 -13.86 -9.43 -0.45
CA ASP A 55 -14.41 -8.50 0.52
C ASP A 55 -14.79 -9.24 1.81
N THR A 56 -13.79 -9.56 2.62
CA THR A 56 -13.94 -10.25 3.89
C THR A 56 -13.49 -9.37 5.05
N SER A 57 -14.15 -9.51 6.19
CA SER A 57 -13.69 -8.92 7.44
C SER A 57 -12.45 -9.66 7.94
N PHE A 58 -11.40 -8.92 8.17
CA PHE A 58 -10.16 -9.42 8.73
C PHE A 58 -9.59 -8.30 9.61
N ASP A 59 -9.79 -8.41 10.91
CA ASP A 59 -9.38 -7.34 11.81
C ASP A 59 -7.84 -7.21 11.91
N ASN A 60 -7.39 -6.07 12.38
CA ASN A 60 -5.97 -5.75 12.39
C ASN A 60 -5.16 -6.72 13.27
N LYS A 61 -5.73 -7.21 14.38
CA LYS A 61 -5.05 -8.13 15.28
C LYS A 61 -4.82 -9.49 14.60
N ASP A 62 -5.88 -10.05 14.02
CA ASP A 62 -5.80 -11.34 13.34
C ASP A 62 -4.94 -11.25 12.09
N ARG A 63 -4.98 -10.11 11.38
CA ARG A 63 -4.13 -9.80 10.23
C ARG A 63 -2.65 -9.80 10.60
N ILE A 64 -2.28 -9.16 11.71
CA ILE A 64 -0.91 -9.16 12.23
C ILE A 64 -0.47 -10.57 12.62
N LEU A 65 -1.29 -11.31 13.39
CA LEU A 65 -0.97 -12.68 13.81
C LEU A 65 -0.77 -13.61 12.60
N TRP A 66 -1.63 -13.46 11.59
CA TRP A 66 -1.48 -14.24 10.36
C TRP A 66 -0.17 -13.89 9.63
N LEU A 67 0.13 -12.58 9.46
CA LEU A 67 1.38 -12.14 8.84
C LEU A 67 2.62 -12.63 9.59
N GLN A 68 2.59 -12.58 10.93
CA GLN A 68 3.68 -13.11 11.77
C GLN A 68 3.85 -14.62 11.58
N SER A 69 2.76 -15.38 11.41
CA SER A 69 2.84 -16.83 11.12
C SER A 69 3.41 -17.14 9.74
N GLN A 70 3.26 -16.24 8.77
CA GLN A 70 3.78 -16.40 7.41
C GLN A 70 5.24 -15.97 7.26
N LEU A 71 5.76 -15.15 8.19
CA LEU A 71 7.13 -14.60 8.20
C LEU A 71 7.56 -14.08 6.82
N PRO A 72 6.84 -13.09 6.23
CA PRO A 72 7.22 -12.55 4.93
C PRO A 72 8.57 -11.82 5.01
N HIS A 73 9.26 -11.74 3.89
CA HIS A 73 10.50 -10.96 3.79
C HIS A 73 10.23 -9.46 3.69
N VAL A 74 9.04 -9.08 3.25
CA VAL A 74 8.55 -7.70 3.19
C VAL A 74 7.04 -7.67 3.14
N LEU A 75 6.43 -6.67 3.80
CA LEU A 75 5.00 -6.36 3.75
C LEU A 75 4.77 -5.01 3.07
N ILE A 76 3.86 -4.99 2.10
CA ILE A 76 3.31 -3.76 1.51
C ILE A 76 1.82 -3.69 1.85
N SER A 77 1.45 -2.72 2.68
CA SER A 77 0.05 -2.46 3.04
C SER A 77 -0.48 -1.29 2.21
N LEU A 78 -1.59 -1.50 1.50
CA LEU A 78 -2.17 -0.54 0.56
C LEU A 78 -3.43 0.10 1.12
N HIS A 79 -3.42 1.42 1.16
CA HIS A 79 -4.49 2.27 1.67
C HIS A 79 -4.75 3.46 0.74
N LEU A 80 -5.84 4.16 0.99
CA LEU A 80 -6.21 5.42 0.33
C LEU A 80 -6.55 6.46 1.38
N ASN A 81 -5.85 7.58 1.31
CA ASN A 81 -5.98 8.65 2.28
C ASN A 81 -7.31 9.41 2.14
N SER A 82 -7.68 10.14 3.18
CA SER A 82 -8.83 11.02 3.18
C SER A 82 -8.60 12.21 4.12
N SER A 83 -9.12 13.36 3.74
CA SER A 83 -9.02 14.61 4.51
C SER A 83 -10.35 15.36 4.50
N GLY A 84 -10.68 16.05 5.58
CA GLY A 84 -11.77 17.01 5.61
C GLY A 84 -11.54 18.22 4.67
N ASN A 85 -10.29 18.50 4.30
CA ASN A 85 -9.95 19.49 3.28
C ASN A 85 -9.76 18.79 1.93
N THR A 86 -10.70 18.99 1.02
CA THR A 86 -10.72 18.36 -0.31
C THR A 86 -9.61 18.85 -1.26
N GLN A 87 -8.87 19.89 -0.89
CA GLN A 87 -7.71 20.37 -1.66
C GLN A 87 -6.44 19.54 -1.36
N VAL A 88 -6.43 18.77 -0.26
CA VAL A 88 -5.30 17.89 0.08
C VAL A 88 -5.30 16.71 -0.88
N LYS A 89 -4.13 16.46 -1.50
CA LYS A 89 -3.93 15.39 -2.49
C LYS A 89 -2.50 14.89 -2.50
N GLY A 90 -2.29 13.72 -3.11
CA GLY A 90 -0.97 13.15 -3.32
C GLY A 90 -0.76 11.81 -2.65
N THR A 91 0.48 11.37 -2.64
CA THR A 91 0.88 10.05 -2.12
C THR A 91 1.78 10.18 -0.90
N SER A 92 1.71 9.21 -0.02
CA SER A 92 2.58 9.12 1.15
C SER A 92 2.90 7.68 1.51
N THR A 93 4.00 7.50 2.23
CA THR A 93 4.40 6.22 2.77
C THR A 93 4.69 6.34 4.26
N TYR A 94 4.42 5.28 5.01
CA TYR A 94 4.52 5.28 6.46
C TYR A 94 5.38 4.13 6.95
N TYR A 95 6.18 4.41 7.97
CA TYR A 95 6.94 3.43 8.75
C TYR A 95 6.82 3.73 10.24
N LYS A 96 6.92 2.70 11.08
CA LYS A 96 7.05 2.88 12.52
C LYS A 96 8.51 2.81 12.96
N HIS A 97 9.20 1.80 12.51
CA HIS A 97 10.59 1.52 12.87
C HIS A 97 11.55 2.18 11.90
N VAL A 98 12.50 2.96 12.42
CA VAL A 98 13.44 3.74 11.58
C VAL A 98 14.24 2.86 10.61
N GLY A 99 14.50 1.60 10.97
CA GLY A 99 15.18 0.63 10.09
C GLY A 99 14.40 0.32 8.80
N PHE A 100 13.08 0.59 8.75
CA PHE A 100 12.24 0.35 7.58
C PHE A 100 12.10 1.61 6.68
N ARG A 101 12.61 2.76 7.14
CA ARG A 101 12.58 4.01 6.38
C ARG A 101 13.20 3.89 4.97
N PRO A 102 14.31 3.18 4.74
CA PRO A 102 14.85 3.03 3.37
C PRO A 102 13.86 2.40 2.39
N LEU A 103 13.08 1.38 2.81
CA LEU A 103 12.03 0.76 2.00
C LEU A 103 10.94 1.78 1.64
N THR A 104 10.42 2.50 2.64
CA THR A 104 9.34 3.46 2.42
C THR A 104 9.78 4.64 1.56
N GLN A 105 11.03 5.10 1.69
CA GLN A 105 11.61 6.16 0.86
C GLN A 105 11.75 5.75 -0.61
N THR A 106 12.22 4.53 -0.89
CA THR A 106 12.36 4.08 -2.28
C THR A 106 11.02 3.89 -2.96
N ILE A 107 10.01 3.37 -2.23
CA ILE A 107 8.65 3.25 -2.75
C ILE A 107 8.06 4.64 -3.03
N LEU A 108 8.14 5.58 -2.08
CA LEU A 108 7.64 6.95 -2.28
C LEU A 108 8.28 7.61 -3.50
N ALA A 109 9.60 7.52 -3.64
CA ALA A 109 10.32 8.11 -4.77
C ALA A 109 9.78 7.60 -6.12
N ARG A 110 9.47 6.30 -6.22
CA ARG A 110 8.87 5.73 -7.42
C ARG A 110 7.40 6.11 -7.61
N MET A 111 6.62 6.21 -6.53
CA MET A 111 5.23 6.65 -6.61
C MET A 111 5.11 8.10 -7.13
N LEU A 112 6.05 8.97 -6.79
CA LEU A 112 6.07 10.36 -7.27
C LEU A 112 6.28 10.46 -8.80
N GLU A 113 6.89 9.46 -9.44
CA GLU A 113 7.02 9.39 -10.89
C GLU A 113 5.65 9.27 -11.63
N LEU A 114 4.56 9.00 -10.89
CA LEU A 114 3.17 8.98 -11.41
C LEU A 114 2.53 10.38 -11.49
N GLY A 115 3.30 11.44 -11.21
CA GLY A 115 2.78 12.80 -11.20
C GLY A 115 1.83 13.08 -10.03
N LEU A 116 1.95 12.34 -8.94
CA LEU A 116 1.26 12.61 -7.68
C LEU A 116 2.05 13.66 -6.88
N ASN A 117 1.33 14.49 -6.12
CA ASN A 117 1.98 15.37 -5.15
C ASN A 117 2.60 14.54 -4.03
N GLU A 118 3.73 14.97 -3.51
CA GLU A 118 4.30 14.38 -2.31
C GLU A 118 3.52 14.88 -1.08
N PHE A 119 2.90 13.94 -0.34
CA PHE A 119 2.36 14.24 0.98
C PHE A 119 3.40 13.92 2.08
N GLY A 120 4.24 12.89 1.87
CA GLY A 120 5.42 12.66 2.70
C GLY A 120 5.82 11.19 2.92
N ASN A 121 7.03 11.02 3.47
CA ASN A 121 7.48 9.77 4.08
C ASN A 121 7.45 9.93 5.61
N ILE A 122 6.43 9.38 6.27
CA ILE A 122 6.06 9.72 7.64
C ILE A 122 6.47 8.61 8.59
N GLY A 123 7.32 8.98 9.54
CA GLY A 123 7.85 8.06 10.55
C GLY A 123 7.08 8.07 11.86
N SER A 124 7.30 7.02 12.66
CA SER A 124 6.73 6.86 14.00
C SER A 124 5.19 6.90 14.04
N PHE A 125 4.53 6.65 12.91
CA PHE A 125 3.08 6.63 12.86
C PHE A 125 2.54 5.30 13.39
N ASN A 126 1.39 5.34 14.05
CA ASN A 126 0.88 4.21 14.82
C ASN A 126 -0.16 3.36 14.09
N PHE A 127 0.03 3.13 12.79
CA PHE A 127 -0.79 2.17 12.06
C PHE A 127 -0.53 0.74 12.54
N ALA A 128 -1.58 -0.07 12.62
CA ALA A 128 -1.50 -1.42 13.14
C ALA A 128 -0.48 -2.30 12.38
N LEU A 129 -0.52 -2.29 11.06
CA LEU A 129 0.37 -3.10 10.24
C LEU A 129 1.80 -2.55 10.10
N SER A 130 2.08 -1.38 10.66
CA SER A 130 3.44 -0.87 10.82
C SER A 130 4.11 -1.31 12.13
N GLN A 131 3.35 -1.97 13.05
CA GLN A 131 3.87 -2.40 14.34
C GLN A 131 4.87 -3.58 14.29
N PRO A 132 4.67 -4.62 13.44
CA PRO A 132 5.59 -5.76 13.42
C PRO A 132 7.03 -5.33 13.18
N THR A 133 7.96 -5.95 13.92
CA THR A 133 9.42 -5.75 13.81
C THR A 133 10.11 -6.90 13.09
N GLU A 134 9.43 -8.02 12.92
CA GLU A 134 9.96 -9.28 12.42
C GLU A 134 10.24 -9.24 10.91
N PHE A 135 9.60 -8.30 10.23
CA PHE A 135 9.79 -8.10 8.79
C PHE A 135 9.64 -6.62 8.41
N PRO A 136 10.45 -6.13 7.45
CA PRO A 136 10.29 -4.80 6.87
C PRO A 136 8.87 -4.59 6.34
N ASN A 137 8.30 -3.43 6.65
CA ASN A 137 6.96 -3.09 6.21
C ASN A 137 6.87 -1.63 5.74
N CYS A 138 5.98 -1.42 4.77
CA CYS A 138 5.64 -0.11 4.24
C CYS A 138 4.13 -0.02 4.08
N LEU A 139 3.50 0.95 4.73
CA LEU A 139 2.14 1.32 4.42
C LEU A 139 2.17 2.44 3.37
N VAL A 140 1.43 2.26 2.29
CA VAL A 140 1.32 3.19 1.17
C VAL A 140 -0.09 3.77 1.14
N GLU A 141 -0.21 5.05 1.40
CA GLU A 141 -1.40 5.84 1.09
C GLU A 141 -1.26 6.33 -0.35
N ILE A 142 -1.88 5.60 -1.28
CA ILE A 142 -1.65 5.75 -2.71
C ILE A 142 -2.03 7.15 -3.20
N ALA A 143 -3.21 7.62 -2.79
CA ALA A 143 -3.76 8.93 -3.15
C ALA A 143 -4.97 9.26 -2.25
N PHE A 144 -5.56 10.45 -2.38
CA PHE A 144 -6.68 10.89 -1.54
C PHE A 144 -8.04 10.64 -2.18
N LEU A 145 -8.87 9.79 -1.58
CA LEU A 145 -10.27 9.59 -1.98
C LEU A 145 -11.13 10.85 -1.82
N SER A 146 -10.74 11.75 -0.93
CA SER A 146 -11.40 13.03 -0.68
C SER A 146 -11.04 14.15 -1.67
N ASN A 147 -10.12 13.90 -2.62
CA ASN A 147 -9.73 14.85 -3.65
C ASN A 147 -10.19 14.39 -5.03
N LEU A 148 -10.80 15.26 -5.82
CA LEU A 148 -11.39 14.90 -7.12
C LEU A 148 -10.36 14.42 -8.15
N ASP A 149 -9.17 15.05 -8.21
CA ASP A 149 -8.14 14.68 -9.18
C ASP A 149 -7.54 13.30 -8.83
N ASP A 150 -7.31 13.05 -7.53
CA ASP A 150 -6.79 11.80 -7.04
C ASP A 150 -7.83 10.67 -7.18
N GLU A 151 -9.10 10.93 -6.83
CA GLU A 151 -10.18 9.95 -6.99
C GLU A 151 -10.33 9.51 -8.44
N GLN A 152 -10.19 10.44 -9.39
CA GLN A 152 -10.28 10.12 -10.81
C GLN A 152 -9.15 9.18 -11.26
N LYS A 153 -7.95 9.33 -10.68
CA LYS A 153 -6.85 8.38 -10.90
C LYS A 153 -7.15 7.03 -10.23
N ILE A 154 -7.60 7.05 -8.96
CA ILE A 154 -7.89 5.84 -8.18
C ILE A 154 -8.85 4.89 -8.89
N ILE A 155 -9.86 5.40 -9.59
CA ILE A 155 -10.83 4.57 -10.30
C ILE A 155 -10.35 4.07 -11.67
N SER A 156 -9.17 4.50 -12.13
CA SER A 156 -8.60 4.11 -13.43
C SER A 156 -7.85 2.77 -13.34
N PRO A 157 -8.25 1.74 -14.11
CA PRO A 157 -7.50 0.48 -14.15
C PRO A 157 -6.05 0.63 -14.62
N GLU A 158 -5.76 1.61 -15.48
CA GLU A 158 -4.39 1.88 -15.91
C GLU A 158 -3.53 2.39 -14.76
N PHE A 159 -4.09 3.26 -13.93
CA PHE A 159 -3.39 3.74 -12.74
C PHE A 159 -3.09 2.62 -11.74
N HIS A 160 -3.97 1.60 -11.61
CA HIS A 160 -3.69 0.43 -10.76
C HIS A 160 -2.43 -0.30 -11.23
N LYS A 161 -2.27 -0.51 -12.55
CA LYS A 161 -1.08 -1.14 -13.13
C LYS A 161 0.17 -0.31 -12.93
N ASP A 162 0.07 1.01 -13.09
CA ASP A 162 1.22 1.89 -12.93
C ASP A 162 1.67 1.97 -11.48
N VAL A 163 0.75 2.01 -10.52
CA VAL A 163 1.06 1.90 -9.08
C VAL A 163 1.77 0.59 -8.77
N ALA A 164 1.29 -0.54 -9.30
CA ALA A 164 1.92 -1.85 -9.11
C ALA A 164 3.37 -1.87 -9.60
N LYS A 165 3.63 -1.35 -10.82
CA LYS A 165 4.98 -1.22 -11.37
C LYS A 165 5.89 -0.36 -10.50
N LYS A 166 5.37 0.78 -10.00
CA LYS A 166 6.18 1.72 -9.19
C LYS A 166 6.49 1.17 -7.81
N ILE A 167 5.55 0.50 -7.16
CA ILE A 167 5.82 -0.18 -5.89
C ILE A 167 6.87 -1.27 -6.09
N HIS A 168 6.77 -2.11 -7.12
CA HIS A 168 7.77 -3.13 -7.42
C HIS A 168 9.14 -2.51 -7.68
N ALA A 169 9.23 -1.46 -8.51
CA ALA A 169 10.48 -0.75 -8.75
C ALA A 169 11.11 -0.17 -7.46
N GLY A 170 10.28 0.38 -6.57
CA GLY A 170 10.73 0.88 -5.27
C GLY A 170 11.29 -0.22 -4.36
N MET A 171 10.65 -1.40 -4.36
CA MET A 171 11.17 -2.58 -3.64
C MET A 171 12.52 -3.06 -4.23
N GLN A 172 12.66 -3.09 -5.56
CA GLN A 172 13.93 -3.44 -6.21
C GLN A 172 15.04 -2.45 -5.87
N ASP A 173 14.73 -1.15 -5.84
CA ASP A 173 15.70 -0.12 -5.42
C ASP A 173 16.15 -0.31 -3.98
N TRP A 174 15.22 -0.67 -3.09
CA TRP A 174 15.53 -0.97 -1.70
C TRP A 174 16.45 -2.20 -1.57
N ILE A 175 16.14 -3.30 -2.25
CA ILE A 175 16.98 -4.52 -2.23
C ILE A 175 18.40 -4.19 -2.71
N ARG A 176 18.54 -3.49 -3.84
CA ARG A 176 19.86 -3.08 -4.37
C ARG A 176 20.68 -2.21 -3.41
N ARG A 177 20.03 -1.50 -2.48
CA ARG A 177 20.74 -0.71 -1.45
C ARG A 177 21.22 -1.57 -0.28
N MET A 178 20.54 -2.69 -0.01
CA MET A 178 20.95 -3.60 1.06
C MET A 178 22.16 -4.47 0.66
N ASP A 179 22.36 -4.67 -0.63
CA ASP A 179 23.48 -5.48 -1.18
C ASP A 179 24.79 -4.66 -1.31
N ARG A 180 24.78 -3.39 -0.90
CA ARG A 180 25.97 -2.49 -0.90
C ARG A 180 26.52 -2.27 0.50
#